data_ab661c8a8b6dbead8b4351e0d0118bd5
#
_entry.id   ab661c8a8b6dbead8b4351e0d0118bd5
#
_cell.length_a   1.000
_cell.length_b   1.000
_cell.length_c   1.000
_cell.angle_alpha   90.00
_cell.angle_beta   90.00
_cell.angle_gamma   90.00
#
_symmetry.space_group_name_H-M   'P 1'
#
loop_
_entity.id
_entity.type
_entity.pdbx_description
1 polymer ?
#
loop_
_entity_poly.entity_id
_entity_poly.type
_entity_poly.pdbx_seq_one_letter_code
_entity_poly.pdbx_strand_id
1 'polypeptide(L)'
;MFRVNENYLKLPGSYLFSTIAKKVAAYQKENPDKKLIRLGIGDGTLPIAPAIIDAMHKAVDEMGHAETFHGYAPDLGYAFLRETIAKKDFQERGCKIEADEIFVSDGAKSDTENIQEIYSADSRNAVCDPVYPVYADPNVLSGRTG
;
A
#
# COMPACT_ATOMS: atom_id res chain seq x y z
N MET A 1 -8.61 16.61 -27.95
CA MET A 1 -8.17 15.25 -28.37
C MET A 1 -7.45 14.62 -27.20
N PHE A 2 -7.88 13.45 -26.73
CA PHE A 2 -7.19 12.72 -25.66
C PHE A 2 -5.95 12.02 -26.23
N ARG A 3 -4.85 12.05 -25.49
CA ARG A 3 -3.63 11.32 -25.82
C ARG A 3 -3.31 10.37 -24.68
N VAL A 4 -2.82 9.19 -25.01
CA VAL A 4 -2.32 8.23 -24.02
C VAL A 4 -0.96 8.72 -23.48
N ASN A 5 -0.70 8.50 -22.20
CA ASN A 5 0.62 8.75 -21.64
C ASN A 5 1.64 7.77 -22.24
N GLU A 6 2.54 8.28 -23.06
CA GLU A 6 3.54 7.46 -23.80
C GLU A 6 4.54 6.78 -22.86
N ASN A 7 4.66 7.22 -21.61
CA ASN A 7 5.51 6.55 -20.62
C ASN A 7 5.05 5.12 -20.30
N TYR A 8 3.78 4.78 -20.55
CA TYR A 8 3.33 3.39 -20.46
C TYR A 8 4.10 2.44 -21.38
N LEU A 9 4.62 2.92 -22.49
CA LEU A 9 5.40 2.12 -23.44
C LEU A 9 6.81 1.79 -22.90
N LYS A 10 7.25 2.47 -21.86
CA LYS A 10 8.54 2.23 -21.20
C LYS A 10 8.46 1.13 -20.15
N LEU A 11 7.26 0.76 -19.71
CA LEU A 11 7.05 -0.32 -18.75
C LEU A 11 7.10 -1.69 -19.43
N PRO A 12 7.50 -2.77 -18.70
CA PRO A 12 7.35 -4.12 -19.19
C PRO A 12 5.90 -4.41 -19.56
N GLY A 13 5.67 -5.11 -20.67
CA GLY A 13 4.32 -5.41 -21.19
C GLY A 13 3.48 -6.33 -20.28
N SER A 14 4.01 -6.76 -19.14
CA SER A 14 3.32 -7.61 -18.17
C SER A 14 3.82 -7.32 -16.74
N TYR A 15 2.89 -7.19 -15.83
CA TYR A 15 3.20 -7.05 -14.41
C TYR A 15 3.87 -8.33 -13.87
N LEU A 16 4.95 -8.17 -13.13
CA LEU A 16 5.81 -9.27 -12.66
C LEU A 16 5.02 -10.41 -11.99
N PHE A 17 4.14 -10.08 -11.05
CA PHE A 17 3.37 -11.10 -10.32
C PHE A 17 2.36 -11.85 -11.19
N SER A 18 1.79 -11.20 -12.20
CA SER A 18 0.92 -11.87 -13.19
C SER A 18 1.70 -12.89 -14.00
N THR A 19 2.93 -12.56 -14.40
CA THR A 19 3.81 -13.48 -15.12
C THR A 19 4.20 -14.66 -14.25
N ILE A 20 4.54 -14.44 -12.98
CA ILE A 20 4.86 -15.49 -12.01
C ILE A 20 3.65 -16.40 -11.80
N ALA A 21 2.46 -15.85 -11.60
CA ALA A 21 1.23 -16.62 -11.41
C ALA A 21 0.95 -17.57 -12.60
N LYS A 22 1.13 -17.07 -13.84
CA LYS A 22 0.98 -17.90 -15.06
C LYS A 22 2.01 -19.04 -15.10
N LYS A 23 3.27 -18.77 -14.78
CA LYS A 23 4.32 -19.79 -14.72
C LYS A 23 4.04 -20.84 -13.65
N VAL A 24 3.60 -20.42 -12.47
CA VAL A 24 3.21 -21.31 -11.38
C VAL A 24 2.05 -22.21 -11.80
N ALA A 25 1.02 -21.65 -12.42
CA ALA A 25 -0.13 -22.43 -12.90
C ALA A 25 0.26 -23.45 -13.98
N ALA A 26 1.13 -23.07 -14.92
CA ALA A 26 1.64 -23.98 -15.94
C ALA A 26 2.43 -25.12 -15.31
N TYR A 27 3.37 -24.81 -14.41
CA TYR A 27 4.17 -25.82 -13.72
C TYR A 27 3.30 -26.80 -12.91
N GLN A 28 2.31 -26.29 -12.16
CA GLN A 28 1.41 -27.12 -11.37
C GLN A 28 0.57 -28.06 -12.23
N LYS A 29 0.16 -27.60 -13.44
CA LYS A 29 -0.57 -28.43 -14.42
C LYS A 29 0.28 -29.56 -14.95
N GLU A 30 1.57 -29.31 -15.23
CA GLU A 30 2.52 -30.31 -15.73
C GLU A 30 3.02 -31.27 -14.63
N ASN A 31 2.94 -30.83 -13.36
CA ASN A 31 3.45 -31.57 -12.20
C ASN A 31 2.41 -31.64 -11.08
N PRO A 32 1.26 -32.30 -11.28
CA PRO A 32 0.14 -32.29 -10.33
C PRO A 32 0.51 -32.90 -8.96
N ASP A 33 1.41 -33.86 -8.94
CA ASP A 33 1.83 -34.55 -7.71
C ASP A 33 2.96 -33.83 -6.95
N LYS A 34 3.48 -32.73 -7.49
CA LYS A 34 4.56 -31.98 -6.85
C LYS A 34 3.98 -30.92 -5.92
N LYS A 35 4.42 -30.95 -4.65
CA LYS A 35 4.13 -29.87 -3.70
C LYS A 35 4.94 -28.63 -4.07
N LEU A 36 4.23 -27.53 -4.36
CA LEU A 36 4.85 -26.24 -4.65
C LEU A 36 5.03 -25.45 -3.35
N ILE A 37 6.25 -25.01 -3.08
CA ILE A 37 6.57 -24.09 -2.00
C ILE A 37 6.66 -22.68 -2.61
N ARG A 38 5.75 -21.79 -2.17
CA ARG A 38 5.70 -20.41 -2.67
C ARG A 38 6.46 -19.48 -1.73
N LEU A 39 7.54 -18.88 -2.23
CA LEU A 39 8.40 -17.95 -1.49
C LEU A 39 8.35 -16.53 -2.11
N GLY A 40 7.33 -16.23 -2.91
CA GLY A 40 7.23 -14.99 -3.67
C GLY A 40 6.67 -13.83 -2.83
N ILE A 41 5.36 -13.73 -2.74
CA ILE A 41 4.69 -12.62 -2.06
C ILE A 41 4.61 -12.93 -0.57
N GLY A 42 5.05 -11.98 0.27
CA GLY A 42 4.76 -12.00 1.69
C GLY A 42 3.29 -11.69 1.92
N ASP A 43 2.54 -12.69 2.38
CA ASP A 43 1.12 -12.57 2.68
C ASP A 43 0.85 -12.99 4.13
N GLY A 44 -0.25 -12.49 4.69
CA GLY A 44 -0.72 -12.91 5.99
C GLY A 44 -1.13 -14.39 5.95
N THR A 45 -0.47 -15.23 6.76
CA THR A 45 -0.75 -16.66 6.81
C THR A 45 -1.58 -17.07 8.01
N LEU A 46 -1.81 -16.16 8.95
CA LEU A 46 -2.58 -16.39 10.16
C LEU A 46 -3.91 -15.63 10.11
N PRO A 47 -4.97 -16.19 10.73
CA PRO A 47 -6.21 -15.45 10.92
C PRO A 47 -6.00 -14.15 11.71
N ILE A 48 -6.88 -13.19 11.47
CA ILE A 48 -6.92 -11.95 12.25
C ILE A 48 -7.20 -12.27 13.72
N ALA A 49 -6.50 -11.61 14.63
CA ALA A 49 -6.67 -11.83 16.06
C ALA A 49 -8.12 -11.49 16.51
N PRO A 50 -8.71 -12.26 17.44
CA PRO A 50 -10.08 -12.04 17.90
C PRO A 50 -10.36 -10.60 18.37
N ALA A 51 -9.42 -9.98 19.07
CA ALA A 51 -9.56 -8.60 19.54
C ALA A 51 -9.72 -7.58 18.40
N ILE A 52 -9.08 -7.83 17.24
CA ILE A 52 -9.23 -6.99 16.05
C ILE A 52 -10.61 -7.20 15.42
N ILE A 53 -11.06 -8.45 15.34
CA ILE A 53 -12.39 -8.79 14.83
C ILE A 53 -13.47 -8.12 15.69
N ASP A 54 -13.35 -8.22 17.01
CA ASP A 54 -14.29 -7.57 17.94
C ASP A 54 -14.31 -6.05 17.77
N ALA A 55 -13.15 -5.42 17.56
CA ALA A 55 -13.07 -3.99 17.29
C ALA A 55 -13.74 -3.61 15.97
N MET A 56 -13.56 -4.43 14.92
CA MET A 56 -14.22 -4.22 13.62
C MET A 56 -15.75 -4.34 13.74
N HIS A 57 -16.26 -5.33 14.48
CA HIS A 57 -17.71 -5.45 14.74
C HIS A 57 -18.25 -4.22 15.45
N LYS A 58 -17.59 -3.74 16.49
CA LYS A 58 -18.00 -2.51 17.20
C LYS A 58 -18.01 -1.30 16.28
N ALA A 59 -17.00 -1.14 15.43
CA ALA A 59 -16.96 -0.04 14.48
C ALA A 59 -18.11 -0.10 13.46
N VAL A 60 -18.52 -1.31 13.04
CA VAL A 60 -19.70 -1.48 12.17
C VAL A 60 -20.98 -1.14 12.91
N ASP A 61 -21.13 -1.56 14.17
CA ASP A 61 -22.29 -1.24 15.00
C ASP A 61 -22.43 0.27 15.21
N GLU A 62 -21.32 0.99 15.45
CA GLU A 62 -21.30 2.46 15.55
C GLU A 62 -21.88 3.15 14.32
N MET A 63 -21.64 2.60 13.12
CA MET A 63 -22.18 3.14 11.86
C MET A 63 -23.72 3.00 11.74
N GLY A 64 -24.33 2.14 12.55
CA GLY A 64 -25.76 1.92 12.58
C GLY A 64 -26.56 2.96 13.42
N HIS A 65 -25.89 3.83 14.15
CA HIS A 65 -26.50 4.78 15.08
C HIS A 65 -26.16 6.23 14.70
N ALA A 66 -27.16 7.11 14.69
CA ALA A 66 -26.97 8.51 14.28
C ALA A 66 -25.93 9.25 15.14
N GLU A 67 -25.84 8.91 16.42
CA GLU A 67 -24.96 9.57 17.40
C GLU A 67 -23.49 9.16 17.22
N THR A 68 -23.23 8.00 16.64
CA THR A 68 -21.89 7.44 16.47
C THR A 68 -21.51 7.23 15.00
N PHE A 69 -22.39 7.62 14.09
CA PHE A 69 -22.12 7.54 12.66
C PHE A 69 -20.94 8.44 12.27
N HIS A 70 -20.00 7.86 11.54
CA HIS A 70 -18.84 8.55 11.02
C HIS A 70 -19.01 8.88 9.54
N GLY A 71 -19.07 10.18 9.23
CA GLY A 71 -19.04 10.69 7.86
C GLY A 71 -17.61 10.85 7.33
N TYR A 72 -17.35 11.95 6.63
CA TYR A 72 -15.99 12.28 6.21
C TYR A 72 -15.08 12.50 7.43
N ALA A 73 -13.93 11.84 7.40
CA ALA A 73 -12.89 12.08 8.40
C ALA A 73 -12.25 13.46 8.18
N PRO A 74 -11.61 14.04 9.21
CA PRO A 74 -10.70 15.17 9.01
C PRO A 74 -9.59 14.83 8.01
N ASP A 75 -9.08 15.83 7.28
CA ASP A 75 -8.10 15.65 6.19
C ASP A 75 -6.87 14.82 6.58
N LEU A 76 -6.39 14.98 7.82
CA LEU A 76 -5.26 14.21 8.34
C LEU A 76 -5.65 12.83 8.90
N GLY A 77 -6.93 12.52 8.99
CA GLY A 77 -7.48 11.38 9.71
C GLY A 77 -7.89 11.72 11.15
N TYR A 78 -8.61 10.79 11.79
CA TYR A 78 -9.10 10.97 13.15
C TYR A 78 -7.97 11.17 14.17
N ALA A 79 -8.16 12.13 15.08
CA ALA A 79 -7.17 12.50 16.09
C ALA A 79 -6.77 11.29 16.96
N PHE A 80 -7.73 10.50 17.43
CA PHE A 80 -7.45 9.32 18.26
C PHE A 80 -6.50 8.32 17.59
N LEU A 81 -6.63 8.13 16.27
CA LEU A 81 -5.77 7.22 15.51
C LEU A 81 -4.37 7.81 15.37
N ARG A 82 -4.26 9.08 14.98
CA ARG A 82 -2.98 9.79 14.82
C ARG A 82 -2.21 9.86 16.13
N GLU A 83 -2.88 10.18 17.24
CA GLU A 83 -2.30 10.20 18.59
C GLU A 83 -1.82 8.80 19.01
N THR A 84 -2.61 7.77 18.69
CA THR A 84 -2.22 6.37 18.99
C THR A 84 -0.99 5.98 18.19
N ILE A 85 -0.93 6.29 16.90
CA ILE A 85 0.24 6.01 16.05
C ILE A 85 1.46 6.79 16.56
N ALA A 86 1.33 8.10 16.82
CA ALA A 86 2.44 8.91 17.34
C ALA A 86 3.01 8.30 18.61
N LYS A 87 2.15 7.93 19.55
CA LYS A 87 2.55 7.38 20.84
C LYS A 87 3.14 5.98 20.70
N LYS A 88 2.42 5.04 20.04
CA LYS A 88 2.76 3.61 20.05
C LYS A 88 3.84 3.23 19.06
N ASP A 89 3.81 3.83 17.88
CA ASP A 89 4.73 3.44 16.82
C ASP A 89 6.03 4.27 16.81
N PHE A 90 5.99 5.47 17.40
CA PHE A 90 7.13 6.38 17.39
C PHE A 90 7.64 6.73 18.78
N GLN A 91 6.86 7.39 19.62
CA GLN A 91 7.34 7.94 20.90
C GLN A 91 7.79 6.87 21.89
N GLU A 92 7.06 5.76 22.01
CA GLU A 92 7.47 4.61 22.85
C GLU A 92 8.76 3.94 22.34
N ARG A 93 9.17 4.22 21.10
CA ARG A 93 10.44 3.75 20.50
C ARG A 93 11.52 4.83 20.48
N GLY A 94 11.28 5.96 21.16
CA GLY A 94 12.27 7.05 21.29
C GLY A 94 12.29 8.05 20.12
N CYS A 95 11.35 7.95 19.18
CA CYS A 95 11.23 8.91 18.08
C CYS A 95 10.29 10.05 18.46
N LYS A 96 10.70 11.29 18.24
CA LYS A 96 9.86 12.48 18.47
C LYS A 96 9.03 12.74 17.22
N ILE A 97 7.80 12.26 17.21
CA ILE A 97 6.79 12.52 16.19
C ILE A 97 5.51 12.94 16.92
N GLU A 98 4.92 14.04 16.48
CA GLU A 98 3.66 14.56 17.02
C GLU A 98 2.48 14.12 16.13
N ALA A 99 1.27 14.14 16.68
CA ALA A 99 0.08 13.66 15.97
C ALA A 99 -0.27 14.49 14.72
N ASP A 100 0.16 15.75 14.65
CA ASP A 100 -0.04 16.64 13.49
C ASP A 100 0.96 16.38 12.35
N GLU A 101 2.01 15.60 12.60
CA GLU A 101 2.94 15.11 11.59
C GLU A 101 2.48 13.80 10.93
N ILE A 102 1.33 13.25 11.36
CA ILE A 102 0.79 11.97 10.85
C ILE A 102 -0.40 12.23 9.93
N PHE A 103 -0.30 11.69 8.72
CA PHE A 103 -1.35 11.66 7.73
C PHE A 103 -1.85 10.22 7.56
N VAL A 104 -3.14 9.99 7.74
CA VAL A 104 -3.76 8.69 7.52
C VAL A 104 -4.26 8.60 6.09
N SER A 105 -3.78 7.63 5.36
CA SER A 105 -4.16 7.35 3.97
C SER A 105 -4.83 5.99 3.82
N ASP A 106 -5.23 5.64 2.62
CA ASP A 106 -5.76 4.34 2.26
C ASP A 106 -4.66 3.29 1.94
N GLY A 107 -3.42 3.65 2.16
CA GLY A 107 -2.28 2.74 2.10
C GLY A 107 -1.05 3.27 1.38
N ALA A 108 0.07 2.62 1.62
CA ALA A 108 1.39 3.03 1.14
C ALA A 108 1.49 3.17 -0.40
N LYS A 109 0.68 2.47 -1.18
CA LYS A 109 0.68 2.62 -2.64
C LYS A 109 0.19 3.99 -3.07
N SER A 110 -0.93 4.45 -2.50
CA SER A 110 -1.44 5.80 -2.74
C SER A 110 -0.43 6.85 -2.31
N ASP A 111 0.24 6.64 -1.18
CA ASP A 111 1.26 7.57 -0.68
C ASP A 111 2.46 7.65 -1.64
N THR A 112 2.92 6.53 -2.20
CA THR A 112 4.05 6.52 -3.16
C THR A 112 3.72 7.20 -4.48
N GLU A 113 2.46 7.25 -4.85
CA GLU A 113 2.00 8.00 -6.02
C GLU A 113 1.80 9.48 -5.69
N ASN A 114 1.09 9.77 -4.60
CA ASN A 114 0.74 11.14 -4.20
C ASN A 114 1.96 11.99 -3.82
N ILE A 115 2.99 11.39 -3.21
CA ILE A 115 4.21 12.12 -2.84
C ILE A 115 4.91 12.72 -4.06
N GLN A 116 4.72 12.16 -5.24
CA GLN A 116 5.29 12.67 -6.49
C GLN A 116 4.66 13.99 -6.94
N GLU A 117 3.43 14.28 -6.50
CA GLU A 117 2.74 15.54 -6.76
C GLU A 117 3.32 16.71 -5.93
N ILE A 118 3.97 16.37 -4.80
CA ILE A 118 4.58 17.36 -3.90
C ILE A 118 5.93 17.84 -4.45
N TYR A 119 6.65 16.97 -5.17
CA TYR A 119 7.98 17.27 -5.67
C TYR A 119 7.98 17.58 -7.17
N SER A 120 8.87 18.47 -7.58
CA SER A 120 8.99 18.86 -8.99
C SER A 120 9.37 17.69 -9.90
N ALA A 121 9.01 17.77 -11.18
CA ALA A 121 9.23 16.71 -12.15
C ALA A 121 10.70 16.36 -12.40
N ASP A 122 11.63 17.29 -12.10
CA ASP A 122 13.07 17.10 -12.20
C ASP A 122 13.72 16.52 -10.92
N SER A 123 12.93 16.25 -9.89
CA SER A 123 13.40 15.58 -8.68
C SER A 123 13.86 14.15 -8.99
N ARG A 124 14.96 13.74 -8.35
CA ARG A 124 15.49 12.39 -8.49
C ARG A 124 15.06 11.54 -7.30
N ASN A 125 14.46 10.40 -7.61
CA ASN A 125 14.03 9.43 -6.62
C ASN A 125 15.02 8.26 -6.60
N ALA A 126 15.53 7.91 -5.42
CA ALA A 126 16.35 6.71 -5.23
C ALA A 126 15.47 5.59 -4.69
N VAL A 127 15.48 4.46 -5.36
CA VAL A 127 14.82 3.22 -4.92
C VAL A 127 15.85 2.10 -4.81
N CYS A 128 15.66 1.19 -3.86
CA CYS A 128 16.53 0.03 -3.73
C CYS A 128 16.36 -0.94 -4.91
N ASP A 129 17.36 -1.76 -5.18
CA ASP A 129 17.26 -2.87 -6.12
C ASP A 129 17.81 -4.15 -5.41
N PRO A 130 17.03 -5.22 -5.31
CA PRO A 130 15.66 -5.41 -5.79
C PRO A 130 14.61 -4.61 -5.01
N VAL A 131 13.53 -4.22 -5.69
CA VAL A 131 12.44 -3.44 -5.11
C VAL A 131 11.06 -3.97 -5.54
N TYR A 132 10.05 -3.68 -4.73
CA TYR A 132 8.67 -3.89 -5.15
C TYR A 132 8.34 -2.97 -6.33
N PRO A 133 7.81 -3.48 -7.46
CA PRO A 133 7.65 -2.70 -8.69
C PRO A 133 6.87 -1.40 -8.53
N VAL A 134 5.95 -1.35 -7.56
CA VAL A 134 5.14 -0.16 -7.28
C VAL A 134 5.98 1.08 -6.90
N TYR A 135 7.22 0.91 -6.48
CA TYR A 135 8.10 2.05 -6.20
C TYR A 135 8.82 2.56 -7.46
N ALA A 136 8.95 1.74 -8.49
CA ALA A 136 9.60 2.11 -9.73
C ALA A 136 8.60 2.53 -10.83
N ASP A 137 7.54 1.74 -11.02
CA ASP A 137 6.58 1.93 -12.11
C ASP A 137 5.90 3.32 -12.10
N PRO A 138 5.40 3.87 -10.96
CA PRO A 138 4.83 5.22 -10.91
C PRO A 138 5.83 6.31 -11.29
N ASN A 139 7.09 6.14 -10.95
CA ASN A 139 8.15 7.08 -11.35
C ASN A 139 8.33 7.08 -12.88
N VAL A 140 8.29 5.91 -13.50
CA VAL A 140 8.33 5.80 -14.97
C VAL A 140 7.11 6.46 -15.59
N LEU A 141 5.92 6.19 -15.05
CA LEU A 141 4.65 6.76 -15.55
C LEU A 141 4.59 8.28 -15.43
N SER A 142 5.19 8.85 -14.40
CA SER A 142 5.30 10.30 -14.21
C SER A 142 6.42 10.94 -15.04
N GLY A 143 7.15 10.14 -15.85
CA GLY A 143 8.23 10.61 -16.70
C GLY A 143 9.60 10.72 -16.05
N ARG A 144 9.73 10.30 -14.79
CA ARG A 144 11.01 10.26 -14.05
C ARG A 144 11.79 8.99 -14.41
N THR A 145 12.32 8.98 -15.61
CA THR A 145 13.17 7.88 -16.11
C THR A 145 14.59 8.37 -16.21
N GLY A 146 15.50 7.74 -15.49
CA GLY A 146 16.95 7.99 -15.59
C GLY A 146 17.57 7.39 -16.84
#